data_f3fe6f899f9beb4a4a82ff51e871df84
#
_entry.id   f3fe6f899f9beb4a4a82ff51e871df84
#
_cell.length_a   1.000
_cell.length_b   1.000
_cell.length_c   1.000
_cell.angle_alpha   90.00
_cell.angle_beta   90.00
_cell.angle_gamma   90.00
#
_symmetry.space_group_name_H-M   'P 1'
#
loop_
_entity.id
_entity.type
_entity.pdbx_description
1 polymer ?
#
loop_
_entity_poly.entity_id
_entity_poly.type
_entity_poly.pdbx_seq_one_letter_code
_entity_poly.pdbx_strand_id
1 'polypeptide(L)'
;MKMWKKAASVMLASAMVFSLAACGSSGDSGKSGGSSDSDTFKIGGIGPTTGDAAIYGTAVKNGIQLAVDEINAAGGINGKQIEYKFEDDQADSEKSVNAYNTLKDWGMQALIGTTTSTPCTAVVEETHSDNMFQLTPSATAVDSIQYDNAFRMCFSDPNQGSASADYIAENKLATKVAIIYNSSDTYSSGIY
;
A
#
# COMPACT_ATOMS: atom_id res chain seq x y z
N MET A 1 71.75 5.78 -1.68
CA MET A 1 70.48 5.38 -2.35
C MET A 1 69.30 5.03 -1.44
N LYS A 2 69.43 4.97 -0.10
CA LYS A 2 68.30 4.63 0.84
C LYS A 2 67.49 5.87 1.32
N MET A 3 68.01 7.07 1.22
CA MET A 3 67.34 8.31 1.66
C MET A 3 66.40 8.91 0.62
N TRP A 4 66.61 8.66 -0.64
CA TRP A 4 65.76 9.22 -1.72
C TRP A 4 64.42 8.49 -1.85
N LYS A 5 64.37 7.17 -1.49
CA LYS A 5 63.11 6.41 -1.48
C LYS A 5 62.17 6.80 -0.34
N LYS A 6 62.70 7.33 0.76
CA LYS A 6 61.88 7.82 1.89
C LYS A 6 61.29 9.22 1.65
N ALA A 7 61.96 10.04 0.85
CA ALA A 7 61.46 11.37 0.48
C ALA A 7 60.32 11.32 -0.55
N ALA A 8 60.35 10.33 -1.48
CA ALA A 8 59.27 10.14 -2.45
C ALA A 8 57.98 9.61 -1.85
N SER A 9 58.04 8.79 -0.78
CA SER A 9 56.85 8.27 -0.11
C SER A 9 56.16 9.29 0.80
N VAL A 10 56.88 10.27 1.32
CA VAL A 10 56.30 11.36 2.14
C VAL A 10 55.63 12.41 1.23
N MET A 11 56.14 12.67 0.01
CA MET A 11 55.48 13.57 -0.94
C MET A 11 54.17 12.99 -1.53
N LEU A 12 54.07 11.67 -1.69
CA LEU A 12 52.83 11.06 -2.18
C LEU A 12 51.72 11.05 -1.11
N ALA A 13 52.07 10.91 0.17
CA ALA A 13 51.12 10.96 1.27
C ALA A 13 50.57 12.36 1.55
N SER A 14 51.34 13.41 1.29
CA SER A 14 50.91 14.81 1.48
C SER A 14 50.00 15.31 0.35
N ALA A 15 50.07 14.74 -0.85
CA ALA A 15 49.20 15.11 -1.97
C ALA A 15 47.76 14.58 -1.83
N MET A 16 47.54 13.51 -1.05
CA MET A 16 46.18 12.96 -0.81
C MET A 16 45.39 13.69 0.30
N VAL A 17 46.06 14.45 1.16
CA VAL A 17 45.37 15.18 2.25
C VAL A 17 44.82 16.54 1.77
N PHE A 18 45.31 17.08 0.65
CA PHE A 18 44.84 18.37 0.11
C PHE A 18 43.64 18.24 -0.85
N SER A 19 43.27 17.04 -1.27
CA SER A 19 42.13 16.85 -2.18
C SER A 19 40.74 16.73 -1.48
N LEU A 20 40.70 16.70 -0.15
CA LEU A 20 39.45 16.67 0.61
C LEU A 20 38.95 18.03 1.12
N ALA A 21 39.70 19.11 0.90
CA ALA A 21 39.34 20.44 1.41
C ALA A 21 38.74 21.38 0.34
N ALA A 22 38.45 20.91 -0.87
CA ALA A 22 37.93 21.74 -1.97
C ALA A 22 36.44 21.62 -2.24
N CYS A 23 35.63 21.08 -1.31
CA CYS A 23 34.18 21.11 -1.35
C CYS A 23 33.58 21.90 -0.18
N GLY A 24 33.92 23.19 -0.11
CA GLY A 24 33.32 24.10 0.84
C GLY A 24 33.28 25.51 0.26
N SER A 25 32.08 26.00 0.01
CA SER A 25 31.66 27.37 -0.24
C SER A 25 31.71 27.88 -1.68
N SER A 26 30.55 27.90 -2.28
CA SER A 26 29.93 29.14 -2.85
C SER A 26 28.51 28.79 -3.28
N GLY A 27 27.53 29.53 -2.80
CA GLY A 27 26.16 29.40 -3.16
C GLY A 27 25.88 29.76 -4.62
N ASP A 28 24.99 29.06 -5.22
CA ASP A 28 24.01 29.64 -6.14
C ASP A 28 22.78 28.71 -6.23
N SER A 29 21.63 29.36 -6.29
CA SER A 29 20.32 28.79 -6.33
C SER A 29 20.08 28.04 -7.63
N GLY A 30 20.22 26.71 -7.60
CA GLY A 30 19.77 25.82 -8.66
C GLY A 30 18.81 24.80 -8.05
N LYS A 31 17.52 25.03 -8.23
CA LYS A 31 16.45 24.10 -7.88
C LYS A 31 16.56 22.86 -8.78
N SER A 32 17.45 21.95 -8.43
CA SER A 32 17.47 20.61 -8.99
C SER A 32 16.52 19.78 -8.16
N GLY A 33 15.40 19.36 -8.77
CA GLY A 33 14.51 18.36 -8.22
C GLY A 33 15.26 17.05 -8.05
N GLY A 34 15.97 16.91 -6.93
CA GLY A 34 16.52 15.66 -6.48
C GLY A 34 15.38 14.83 -5.97
N SER A 35 15.03 13.74 -6.66
CA SER A 35 14.38 12.59 -6.07
C SER A 35 15.14 12.27 -4.80
N SER A 36 14.62 12.61 -3.63
CA SER A 36 15.12 12.05 -2.39
C SER A 36 14.81 10.56 -2.46
N ASP A 37 15.83 9.75 -2.72
CA ASP A 37 15.74 8.30 -2.54
C ASP A 37 15.44 8.13 -1.05
N SER A 38 14.15 8.00 -0.72
CA SER A 38 13.72 7.85 0.66
C SER A 38 14.27 6.53 1.16
N ASP A 39 14.97 6.53 2.29
CA ASP A 39 15.49 5.31 2.92
C ASP A 39 14.38 4.35 3.36
N THR A 40 13.11 4.69 3.13
CA THR A 40 11.92 3.93 3.50
C THR A 40 11.03 3.65 2.29
N PHE A 41 10.31 2.53 2.34
CA PHE A 41 9.23 2.18 1.42
C PHE A 41 7.88 2.47 2.09
N LYS A 42 7.10 3.40 1.53
CA LYS A 42 5.85 3.86 2.13
C LYS A 42 4.66 3.07 1.65
N ILE A 43 3.96 2.42 2.58
CA ILE A 43 2.72 1.69 2.32
C ILE A 43 1.55 2.43 2.97
N GLY A 44 0.53 2.74 2.19
CA GLY A 44 -0.75 3.26 2.68
C GLY A 44 -1.73 2.14 2.95
N GLY A 45 -2.59 2.32 3.95
CA GLY A 45 -3.74 1.46 4.19
C GLY A 45 -5.02 2.28 4.31
N ILE A 46 -6.14 1.76 3.81
CA ILE A 46 -7.46 2.39 3.92
C ILE A 46 -8.51 1.35 4.30
N GLY A 47 -9.34 1.69 5.25
CA GLY A 47 -10.50 0.88 5.64
C GLY A 47 -11.20 1.45 6.86
N PRO A 48 -12.43 0.97 7.17
CA PRO A 48 -13.20 1.48 8.28
C PRO A 48 -12.59 1.04 9.62
N THR A 49 -12.16 1.99 10.45
CA THR A 49 -11.79 1.74 11.85
C THR A 49 -12.82 2.28 12.82
N THR A 50 -13.82 3.00 12.29
CA THR A 50 -15.01 3.47 13.01
C THR A 50 -16.27 3.12 12.22
N GLY A 51 -17.46 3.20 12.86
CA GLY A 51 -18.75 2.83 12.26
C GLY A 51 -19.02 1.32 12.26
N ASP A 52 -20.08 0.90 11.55
CA ASP A 52 -20.62 -0.46 11.59
C ASP A 52 -19.67 -1.54 11.03
N ALA A 53 -18.82 -1.17 10.08
CA ALA A 53 -17.84 -2.06 9.45
C ALA A 53 -16.45 -2.03 10.12
N ALA A 54 -16.29 -1.36 11.28
CA ALA A 54 -15.01 -1.15 11.94
C ALA A 54 -14.26 -2.43 12.29
N ILE A 55 -14.95 -3.51 12.54
CA ILE A 55 -14.34 -4.81 12.85
C ILE A 55 -13.46 -5.30 11.69
N TYR A 56 -13.88 -5.10 10.44
CA TYR A 56 -13.14 -5.53 9.25
C TYR A 56 -11.90 -4.66 9.01
N GLY A 57 -12.05 -3.34 9.02
CA GLY A 57 -10.94 -2.42 8.82
C GLY A 57 -9.90 -2.48 9.94
N THR A 58 -10.34 -2.65 11.19
CA THR A 58 -9.43 -2.84 12.33
C THR A 58 -8.62 -4.14 12.18
N ALA A 59 -9.24 -5.24 11.74
CA ALA A 59 -8.54 -6.50 11.49
C ALA A 59 -7.50 -6.34 10.37
N VAL A 60 -7.86 -5.69 9.27
CA VAL A 60 -6.94 -5.38 8.16
C VAL A 60 -5.77 -4.52 8.63
N LYS A 61 -6.05 -3.41 9.33
CA LYS A 61 -5.02 -2.53 9.90
C LYS A 61 -4.01 -3.28 10.75
N ASN A 62 -4.50 -4.12 11.67
CA ASN A 62 -3.65 -4.91 12.56
C ASN A 62 -2.84 -5.95 11.79
N GLY A 63 -3.42 -6.61 10.78
CA GLY A 63 -2.72 -7.56 9.93
C GLY A 63 -1.59 -6.93 9.12
N ILE A 64 -1.82 -5.74 8.55
CA ILE A 64 -0.78 -4.99 7.84
C ILE A 64 0.33 -4.57 8.82
N GLN A 65 -0.02 -4.05 10.00
CA GLN A 65 0.97 -3.64 10.99
C GLN A 65 1.87 -4.81 11.41
N LEU A 66 1.28 -5.98 11.67
CA LEU A 66 2.03 -7.19 12.01
C LEU A 66 3.02 -7.57 10.90
N ALA A 67 2.57 -7.58 9.65
CA ALA A 67 3.43 -7.89 8.51
C ALA A 67 4.56 -6.86 8.35
N VAL A 68 4.27 -5.57 8.53
CA VAL A 68 5.27 -4.50 8.50
C VAL A 68 6.33 -4.69 9.60
N ASP A 69 5.89 -5.00 10.83
CA ASP A 69 6.79 -5.22 11.96
C ASP A 69 7.72 -6.43 11.70
N GLU A 70 7.18 -7.54 11.18
CA GLU A 70 7.96 -8.73 10.84
C GLU A 70 8.96 -8.47 9.71
N ILE A 71 8.54 -7.80 8.64
CA ILE A 71 9.42 -7.47 7.51
C ILE A 71 10.53 -6.52 7.95
N ASN A 72 10.20 -5.51 8.75
CA ASN A 72 11.15 -4.54 9.25
C ASN A 72 12.15 -5.19 10.22
N ALA A 73 11.71 -6.10 11.09
CA ALA A 73 12.58 -6.87 11.98
C ALA A 73 13.54 -7.78 11.20
N ALA A 74 13.13 -8.26 10.01
CA ALA A 74 13.98 -9.03 9.10
C ALA A 74 14.95 -8.18 8.27
N GLY A 75 14.95 -6.85 8.41
CA GLY A 75 15.84 -5.94 7.70
C GLY A 75 15.17 -5.15 6.57
N GLY A 76 13.85 -5.22 6.45
CA GLY A 76 13.08 -4.49 5.44
C GLY A 76 13.11 -5.13 4.05
N ILE A 77 12.65 -4.38 3.06
CA ILE A 77 12.62 -4.78 1.65
C ILE A 77 13.87 -4.22 0.96
N ASN A 78 14.78 -5.08 0.52
CA ASN A 78 16.06 -4.68 -0.08
C ASN A 78 16.86 -3.70 0.80
N GLY A 79 16.80 -3.88 2.14
CA GLY A 79 17.46 -3.02 3.10
C GLY A 79 16.72 -1.71 3.44
N LYS A 80 15.58 -1.44 2.81
CA LYS A 80 14.71 -0.29 3.13
C LYS A 80 13.63 -0.71 4.13
N GLN A 81 13.46 0.06 5.18
CA GLN A 81 12.37 -0.17 6.14
C GLN A 81 11.04 0.26 5.54
N ILE A 82 9.97 -0.44 5.90
CA ILE A 82 8.59 -0.04 5.54
C ILE A 82 8.12 1.01 6.54
N GLU A 83 7.62 2.12 6.03
CA GLU A 83 6.84 3.10 6.77
C GLU A 83 5.36 2.91 6.41
N TYR A 84 4.50 2.77 7.41
CA TYR A 84 3.09 2.44 7.22
C TYR A 84 2.18 3.50 7.83
N LYS A 85 1.16 3.91 7.06
CA LYS A 85 0.13 4.82 7.50
C LYS A 85 -1.25 4.29 7.10
N PHE A 86 -2.22 4.35 8.02
CA PHE A 86 -3.59 3.88 7.80
C PHE A 86 -4.60 5.01 8.01
N GLU A 87 -5.53 5.17 7.07
CA GLU A 87 -6.62 6.15 7.13
C GLU A 87 -7.98 5.47 7.29
N ASP A 88 -8.83 6.05 8.12
CA ASP A 88 -10.20 5.59 8.38
C ASP A 88 -11.15 6.15 7.33
N ASP A 89 -11.79 5.29 6.55
CA ASP A 89 -12.77 5.67 5.53
C ASP A 89 -14.24 5.54 5.99
N GLN A 90 -14.48 4.96 7.16
CA GLN A 90 -15.82 4.71 7.69
C GLN A 90 -16.74 3.93 6.74
N ALA A 91 -16.18 3.16 5.81
CA ALA A 91 -16.87 2.48 4.70
C ALA A 91 -17.66 3.43 3.77
N ASP A 92 -17.19 4.68 3.62
CA ASP A 92 -17.78 5.73 2.80
C ASP A 92 -16.87 6.04 1.61
N SER A 93 -17.44 6.10 0.40
CA SER A 93 -16.67 6.28 -0.84
C SER A 93 -15.96 7.63 -0.91
N GLU A 94 -16.61 8.71 -0.50
CA GLU A 94 -16.01 10.06 -0.54
C GLU A 94 -14.84 10.16 0.45
N LYS A 95 -15.03 9.62 1.66
CA LYS A 95 -13.97 9.56 2.66
C LYS A 95 -12.80 8.69 2.20
N SER A 96 -13.06 7.59 1.49
CA SER A 96 -12.02 6.71 0.96
C SER A 96 -11.17 7.42 -0.10
N VAL A 97 -11.79 8.18 -1.01
CA VAL A 97 -11.06 9.00 -2.00
C VAL A 97 -10.23 10.09 -1.31
N ASN A 98 -10.79 10.74 -0.28
CA ASN A 98 -10.04 11.71 0.51
C ASN A 98 -8.86 11.08 1.29
N ALA A 99 -9.06 9.88 1.85
CA ALA A 99 -8.01 9.10 2.50
C ALA A 99 -6.90 8.71 1.52
N TYR A 100 -7.27 8.28 0.30
CA TYR A 100 -6.33 8.00 -0.78
C TYR A 100 -5.47 9.22 -1.10
N ASN A 101 -6.08 10.38 -1.33
CA ASN A 101 -5.36 11.61 -1.62
C ASN A 101 -4.42 12.03 -0.47
N THR A 102 -4.85 11.86 0.78
CA THR A 102 -4.01 12.10 1.96
C THR A 102 -2.76 11.21 1.99
N LEU A 103 -2.91 9.92 1.66
CA LEU A 103 -1.80 8.98 1.60
C LEU A 103 -0.89 9.23 0.39
N LYS A 104 -1.46 9.62 -0.74
CA LYS A 104 -0.72 10.03 -1.94
C LYS A 104 0.16 11.26 -1.65
N ASP A 105 -0.39 12.29 -1.00
CA ASP A 105 0.36 13.49 -0.60
C ASP A 105 1.46 13.19 0.43
N TRP A 106 1.26 12.18 1.27
CA TRP A 106 2.31 11.68 2.18
C TRP A 106 3.43 10.95 1.43
N GLY A 107 3.23 10.61 0.16
CA GLY A 107 4.21 9.94 -0.69
C GLY A 107 4.12 8.41 -0.65
N MET A 108 2.94 7.86 -0.46
CA MET A 108 2.65 6.44 -0.58
C MET A 108 3.13 5.87 -1.91
N GLN A 109 3.70 4.65 -1.89
CA GLN A 109 4.21 3.93 -3.06
C GLN A 109 3.40 2.68 -3.41
N ALA A 110 2.61 2.19 -2.45
CA ALA A 110 1.65 1.11 -2.66
C ALA A 110 0.48 1.24 -1.69
N LEU A 111 -0.73 0.89 -2.15
CA LEU A 111 -1.94 0.90 -1.35
C LEU A 111 -2.36 -0.52 -0.99
N ILE A 112 -2.59 -0.79 0.31
CA ILE A 112 -3.29 -1.97 0.79
C ILE A 112 -4.67 -1.52 1.29
N GLY A 113 -5.67 -1.71 0.45
CA GLY A 113 -7.04 -1.20 0.68
C GLY A 113 -7.77 -0.96 -0.64
N THR A 114 -9.02 -0.47 -0.63
CA THR A 114 -9.77 -0.32 0.61
C THR A 114 -10.30 -1.66 1.12
N THR A 115 -10.78 -1.70 2.35
CA THR A 115 -11.24 -2.94 2.97
C THR A 115 -12.61 -3.37 2.47
N THR A 116 -13.53 -2.44 2.23
CA THR A 116 -14.93 -2.70 1.85
C THR A 116 -15.19 -2.42 0.37
N SER A 117 -16.17 -3.11 -0.23
CA SER A 117 -16.38 -3.14 -1.69
C SER A 117 -16.78 -1.79 -2.28
N THR A 118 -17.81 -1.12 -1.75
CA THR A 118 -18.28 0.18 -2.28
C THR A 118 -17.17 1.25 -2.27
N PRO A 119 -16.43 1.47 -1.19
CA PRO A 119 -15.24 2.33 -1.19
C PRO A 119 -14.16 1.89 -2.19
N CYS A 120 -13.93 0.58 -2.31
CA CYS A 120 -12.90 0.06 -3.20
C CYS A 120 -13.16 0.39 -4.66
N THR A 121 -14.42 0.29 -5.11
CA THR A 121 -14.81 0.66 -6.48
C THR A 121 -14.61 2.14 -6.77
N ALA A 122 -14.70 3.02 -5.77
CA ALA A 122 -14.40 4.43 -5.94
C ALA A 122 -12.89 4.72 -5.98
N VAL A 123 -12.10 4.08 -5.11
CA VAL A 123 -10.66 4.32 -5.02
C VAL A 123 -9.89 3.70 -6.18
N VAL A 124 -10.37 2.59 -6.77
CA VAL A 124 -9.68 1.92 -7.88
C VAL A 124 -9.59 2.81 -9.13
N GLU A 125 -10.54 3.74 -9.33
CA GLU A 125 -10.47 4.75 -10.39
C GLU A 125 -9.30 5.72 -10.19
N GLU A 126 -9.10 6.16 -8.95
CA GLU A 126 -8.01 7.07 -8.59
C GLU A 126 -6.65 6.38 -8.73
N THR A 127 -6.54 5.16 -8.21
CA THR A 127 -5.29 4.38 -8.30
C THR A 127 -4.93 4.04 -9.73
N HIS A 128 -5.93 3.78 -10.59
CA HIS A 128 -5.70 3.58 -12.02
C HIS A 128 -5.17 4.85 -12.70
N SER A 129 -5.81 5.98 -12.46
CA SER A 129 -5.37 7.28 -12.99
C SER A 129 -3.93 7.62 -12.62
N ASP A 130 -3.50 7.26 -11.42
CA ASP A 130 -2.17 7.52 -10.89
C ASP A 130 -1.15 6.40 -11.18
N ASN A 131 -1.58 5.31 -11.80
CA ASN A 131 -0.80 4.08 -11.97
C ASN A 131 -0.22 3.57 -10.62
N MET A 132 -1.03 3.67 -9.56
CA MET A 132 -0.68 3.26 -8.21
C MET A 132 -1.03 1.79 -8.00
N PHE A 133 -0.08 0.96 -7.54
CA PHE A 133 -0.38 -0.41 -7.14
C PHE A 133 -1.41 -0.43 -6.00
N GLN A 134 -2.47 -1.22 -6.19
CA GLN A 134 -3.52 -1.44 -5.19
C GLN A 134 -3.72 -2.93 -4.93
N LEU A 135 -3.74 -3.31 -3.65
CA LEU A 135 -4.13 -4.65 -3.20
C LEU A 135 -5.26 -4.54 -2.19
N THR A 136 -6.47 -4.96 -2.55
CA THR A 136 -7.54 -5.06 -1.56
C THR A 136 -7.49 -6.38 -0.80
N PRO A 137 -7.47 -6.34 0.54
CA PRO A 137 -7.47 -7.55 1.35
C PRO A 137 -8.86 -8.21 1.47
N SER A 138 -9.95 -7.44 1.31
CA SER A 138 -11.29 -7.88 1.69
C SER A 138 -12.42 -7.42 0.76
N ALA A 139 -12.22 -6.43 -0.11
CA ALA A 139 -13.26 -6.02 -1.06
C ALA A 139 -13.49 -7.09 -2.13
N THR A 140 -14.70 -7.65 -2.15
CA THR A 140 -15.07 -8.82 -2.95
C THR A 140 -15.79 -8.49 -4.26
N ALA A 141 -16.25 -7.23 -4.44
CA ALA A 141 -16.89 -6.79 -5.66
C ALA A 141 -15.99 -7.01 -6.89
N VAL A 142 -16.58 -7.41 -8.01
CA VAL A 142 -15.84 -7.67 -9.26
C VAL A 142 -15.05 -6.43 -9.68
N ASP A 143 -15.69 -5.27 -9.62
CA ASP A 143 -15.11 -3.99 -10.06
C ASP A 143 -14.01 -3.45 -9.13
N SER A 144 -13.78 -4.08 -7.97
CA SER A 144 -12.65 -3.73 -7.09
C SER A 144 -11.28 -3.97 -7.74
N ILE A 145 -11.21 -4.78 -8.80
CA ILE A 145 -9.99 -5.13 -9.53
C ILE A 145 -10.18 -5.00 -11.05
N GLN A 146 -10.97 -4.03 -11.50
CA GLN A 146 -11.27 -3.85 -12.92
C GLN A 146 -10.09 -3.37 -13.76
N TYR A 147 -9.01 -2.90 -13.13
CA TYR A 147 -7.80 -2.41 -13.79
C TYR A 147 -6.58 -3.27 -13.46
N ASP A 148 -5.57 -3.22 -14.31
CA ASP A 148 -4.35 -4.04 -14.26
C ASP A 148 -3.38 -3.69 -13.13
N ASN A 149 -3.57 -2.53 -12.48
CA ASN A 149 -2.85 -2.10 -11.29
C ASN A 149 -3.50 -2.55 -9.97
N ALA A 150 -4.69 -3.17 -10.02
CA ALA A 150 -5.48 -3.55 -8.85
C ALA A 150 -5.59 -5.07 -8.69
N PHE A 151 -5.35 -5.54 -7.46
CA PHE A 151 -5.32 -6.95 -7.10
C PHE A 151 -6.19 -7.21 -5.87
N ARG A 152 -6.57 -8.48 -5.67
CA ARG A 152 -7.42 -8.92 -4.56
C ARG A 152 -6.91 -10.19 -3.91
N MET A 153 -6.97 -10.26 -2.58
CA MET A 153 -6.61 -11.45 -1.81
C MET A 153 -7.78 -12.38 -1.52
N CYS A 154 -9.00 -11.84 -1.44
CA CYS A 154 -10.21 -12.61 -1.11
C CYS A 154 -10.89 -13.17 -2.37
N PHE A 155 -11.97 -13.94 -2.15
CA PHE A 155 -12.89 -14.42 -3.20
C PHE A 155 -13.71 -13.25 -3.80
N SER A 156 -14.48 -13.52 -4.86
CA SER A 156 -15.43 -12.55 -5.43
C SER A 156 -16.87 -12.79 -4.93
N ASP A 157 -17.69 -11.74 -5.00
CA ASP A 157 -19.12 -11.82 -4.65
C ASP A 157 -19.85 -12.94 -5.42
N PRO A 158 -19.72 -13.07 -6.76
CA PRO A 158 -20.33 -14.16 -7.51
C PRO A 158 -19.87 -15.56 -7.04
N ASN A 159 -18.60 -15.71 -6.66
CA ASN A 159 -18.11 -16.98 -6.13
C ASN A 159 -18.75 -17.31 -4.77
N GLN A 160 -18.96 -16.32 -3.92
CA GLN A 160 -19.63 -16.50 -2.64
C GLN A 160 -21.08 -16.89 -2.84
N GLY A 161 -21.81 -16.24 -3.76
CA GLY A 161 -23.18 -16.57 -4.12
C GLY A 161 -23.30 -18.00 -4.65
N SER A 162 -22.50 -18.36 -5.64
CA SER A 162 -22.49 -19.71 -6.24
C SER A 162 -22.15 -20.79 -5.22
N ALA A 163 -21.09 -20.60 -4.43
CA ALA A 163 -20.70 -21.57 -3.40
C ALA A 163 -21.78 -21.76 -2.33
N SER A 164 -22.50 -20.69 -1.97
CA SER A 164 -23.64 -20.77 -1.05
C SER A 164 -24.79 -21.57 -1.64
N ALA A 165 -25.12 -21.35 -2.91
CA ALA A 165 -26.18 -22.09 -3.61
C ALA A 165 -25.81 -23.58 -3.75
N ASP A 166 -24.58 -23.88 -4.16
CA ASP A 166 -24.10 -25.26 -4.30
C ASP A 166 -24.14 -26.00 -2.95
N TYR A 167 -23.67 -25.36 -1.88
CA TYR A 167 -23.70 -25.94 -0.54
C TYR A 167 -25.14 -26.27 -0.08
N ILE A 168 -26.11 -25.37 -0.31
CA ILE A 168 -27.53 -25.61 0.00
C ILE A 168 -28.09 -26.79 -0.80
N ALA A 169 -27.76 -26.86 -2.09
CA ALA A 169 -28.25 -27.91 -2.98
C ALA A 169 -27.62 -29.27 -2.66
N GLU A 170 -26.32 -29.38 -2.55
CA GLU A 170 -25.58 -30.61 -2.27
C GLU A 170 -25.95 -31.23 -0.93
N ASN A 171 -26.14 -30.39 0.09
CA ASN A 171 -26.52 -30.83 1.43
C ASN A 171 -28.04 -30.93 1.61
N LYS A 172 -28.83 -30.64 0.57
CA LYS A 172 -30.31 -30.70 0.59
C LYS A 172 -30.94 -29.92 1.75
N LEU A 173 -30.35 -28.74 2.06
CA LEU A 173 -30.75 -27.94 3.21
C LEU A 173 -32.15 -27.31 3.03
N ALA A 174 -32.52 -26.98 1.79
CA ALA A 174 -33.82 -26.38 1.47
C ALA A 174 -34.25 -26.71 0.03
N THR A 175 -35.54 -26.74 -0.21
CA THR A 175 -36.17 -26.88 -1.55
C THR A 175 -36.65 -25.53 -2.08
N LYS A 176 -36.77 -24.54 -1.22
CA LYS A 176 -37.07 -23.12 -1.55
C LYS A 176 -36.19 -22.22 -0.71
N VAL A 177 -35.59 -21.24 -1.35
CA VAL A 177 -34.70 -20.28 -0.73
C VAL A 177 -35.26 -18.88 -0.94
N ALA A 178 -35.25 -18.06 0.10
CA ALA A 178 -35.50 -16.63 0.02
C ALA A 178 -34.22 -15.88 0.33
N ILE A 179 -33.97 -14.79 -0.39
CA ILE A 179 -32.79 -13.96 -0.22
C ILE A 179 -33.24 -12.56 0.21
N ILE A 180 -32.60 -12.05 1.27
CA ILE A 180 -32.74 -10.65 1.72
C ILE A 180 -31.39 -10.00 1.53
N TYR A 181 -31.35 -8.93 0.75
CA TYR A 181 -30.12 -8.20 0.46
C TYR A 181 -30.35 -6.69 0.42
N ASN A 182 -29.28 -5.92 0.59
CA ASN A 182 -29.27 -4.48 0.42
C ASN A 182 -28.91 -4.14 -1.03
N SER A 183 -29.90 -3.71 -1.83
CA SER A 183 -29.70 -3.37 -3.24
C SER A 183 -28.85 -2.11 -3.48
N SER A 184 -28.59 -1.33 -2.43
CA SER A 184 -27.78 -0.12 -2.50
C SER A 184 -26.32 -0.35 -2.09
N ASP A 185 -25.99 -1.54 -1.60
CA ASP A 185 -24.64 -1.92 -1.20
C ASP A 185 -24.02 -2.85 -2.25
N THR A 186 -22.85 -2.47 -2.76
CA THR A 186 -22.15 -3.18 -3.82
C THR A 186 -21.84 -4.63 -3.45
N TYR A 187 -21.38 -4.88 -2.21
CA TYR A 187 -21.10 -6.22 -1.71
C TYR A 187 -22.37 -7.08 -1.65
N SER A 188 -23.40 -6.56 -0.99
CA SER A 188 -24.65 -7.29 -0.77
C SER A 188 -25.37 -7.63 -2.09
N SER A 189 -25.38 -6.71 -3.05
CA SER A 189 -25.97 -6.93 -4.37
C SER A 189 -25.11 -7.83 -5.27
N GLY A 190 -23.81 -7.84 -5.07
CA GLY A 190 -22.88 -8.66 -5.85
C GLY A 190 -22.98 -10.16 -5.55
N ILE A 191 -23.41 -10.52 -4.33
CA ILE A 191 -23.64 -11.92 -3.92
C ILE A 191 -24.95 -12.46 -4.50
N TYR A 192 -25.98 -11.60 -4.68
CA TYR A 192 -27.28 -11.95 -5.22
C TYR A 192 -27.20 -12.28 -6.71
#